data_d0e74c99673c36b71c530496a45391f2
#
_entry.id   d0e74c99673c36b71c530496a45391f2
#
_cell.length_a   1.000
_cell.length_b   1.000
_cell.length_c   1.000
_cell.angle_alpha   90.00
_cell.angle_beta   90.00
_cell.angle_gamma   90.00
#
_symmetry.space_group_name_H-M   'P 1'
#
loop_
_entity.id
_entity.type
_entity.pdbx_description
1 polymer ?
#
loop_
_entity_poly.entity_id
_entity_poly.type
_entity_poly.pdbx_seq_one_letter_code
_entity_poly.pdbx_strand_id
1 'polypeptide(L)'
;MKEKTKREISRREFLKDTAIAGGALCLGGGLLGMPSPAFAKKKEITFGTASPVGGYMLLATGIARFINEQVPGYNVTPVPEPRTSVGNVRAIHRKERELGLATASVVYNGFNGKKPFKEKQNIMSWFAGHFAIWNLLALESSGIKTVSDLKGKRVAVGTPRSTMDVLNKNLLLKSHGLSYGDFKPELVGLKEAISLMKDKHVDALSFIAAPPLAAISELSASRKVRFITADKGAMAKVIQEAPFYYEWAFPKNSYYPDLIAPDSIPVLAVNHVVMCSPALSDETMYQFTKAVFENIEIVHGIRRDYKIITLNRAPNGLVIPTHPGAIQYYKEKGVL
;
A
#
# COMPACT_ATOMS: atom_id res chain seq x y z
N MET A 1 1.19 52.24 -27.25
CA MET A 1 1.00 51.00 -26.46
C MET A 1 1.37 51.30 -25.02
N LYS A 2 0.39 51.39 -24.11
CA LYS A 2 0.62 51.73 -22.70
C LYS A 2 0.69 50.42 -21.88
N GLU A 3 1.82 50.17 -21.29
CA GLU A 3 2.05 49.10 -20.30
C GLU A 3 1.18 49.31 -19.09
N LYS A 4 0.39 48.28 -18.72
CA LYS A 4 -0.35 48.25 -17.45
C LYS A 4 0.54 47.65 -16.37
N THR A 5 1.07 48.50 -15.51
CA THR A 5 1.79 48.15 -14.26
C THR A 5 0.83 47.43 -13.33
N LYS A 6 1.17 46.19 -12.95
CA LYS A 6 0.50 45.43 -11.84
C LYS A 6 0.85 46.09 -10.53
N ARG A 7 -0.15 46.61 -9.81
CA ARG A 7 -0.05 47.15 -8.48
C ARG A 7 0.00 45.99 -7.46
N GLU A 8 1.10 45.79 -6.80
CA GLU A 8 1.22 44.86 -5.66
C GLU A 8 0.52 45.46 -4.44
N ILE A 9 -0.51 44.74 -3.95
CA ILE A 9 -1.24 45.10 -2.74
C ILE A 9 -0.42 44.65 -1.53
N SER A 10 -0.03 45.58 -0.64
CA SER A 10 0.74 45.24 0.55
C SER A 10 -0.13 44.54 1.61
N ARG A 11 0.48 43.67 2.42
CA ARG A 11 -0.18 42.98 3.53
C ARG A 11 -0.96 43.90 4.49
N ARG A 12 -0.57 45.15 4.56
CA ARG A 12 -1.19 46.15 5.43
C ARG A 12 -2.48 46.74 4.85
N GLU A 13 -2.62 46.79 3.54
CA GLU A 13 -3.85 47.21 2.85
C GLU A 13 -4.91 46.10 2.88
N PHE A 14 -4.50 44.84 2.73
CA PHE A 14 -5.40 43.71 2.84
C PHE A 14 -6.07 43.56 4.20
N LEU A 15 -5.37 43.95 5.30
CA LEU A 15 -5.91 43.92 6.67
C LEU A 15 -6.81 45.11 7.02
N LYS A 16 -6.73 46.23 6.29
CA LYS A 16 -7.62 47.38 6.49
C LYS A 16 -8.98 47.21 5.84
N ASP A 17 -9.05 46.56 4.70
CA ASP A 17 -10.31 46.36 4.00
C ASP A 17 -11.21 45.26 4.63
N THR A 18 -10.62 44.39 5.48
CA THR A 18 -11.36 43.38 6.24
C THR A 18 -11.96 43.91 7.56
N ALA A 19 -11.57 45.10 8.02
CA ALA A 19 -12.03 45.66 9.28
C ALA A 19 -13.26 46.58 9.19
N ILE A 20 -13.75 46.89 7.97
CA ILE A 20 -14.87 47.85 7.75
C ILE A 20 -16.21 47.16 7.50
N ALA A 21 -16.28 45.80 7.39
CA ALA A 21 -17.50 45.08 7.15
C ALA A 21 -18.22 44.55 8.41
N GLY A 22 -17.83 45.05 9.60
CA GLY A 22 -18.38 44.54 10.88
C GLY A 22 -18.98 45.62 11.79
N GLY A 23 -19.78 46.52 11.31
CA GLY A 23 -20.43 47.51 12.23
C GLY A 23 -21.45 48.39 11.55
N ALA A 24 -22.70 48.02 11.66
CA ALA A 24 -23.97 48.78 11.80
C ALA A 24 -25.08 48.05 11.06
N LEU A 25 -26.07 47.53 11.85
CA LEU A 25 -27.47 47.87 11.70
C LEU A 25 -28.33 46.89 12.56
N CYS A 26 -28.50 47.28 13.83
CA CYS A 26 -29.67 46.88 14.57
C CYS A 26 -30.71 47.97 14.39
N LEU A 27 -31.77 47.72 13.61
CA LEU A 27 -33.09 48.31 13.81
C LEU A 27 -34.09 47.72 12.76
N GLY A 28 -35.06 46.98 13.29
CA GLY A 28 -36.44 46.97 12.80
C GLY A 28 -36.81 46.24 11.54
N GLY A 29 -37.48 45.11 11.66
CA GLY A 29 -38.23 44.51 10.56
C GLY A 29 -38.24 42.98 10.61
N GLY A 30 -39.33 42.39 11.11
CA GLY A 30 -39.53 40.93 11.09
C GLY A 30 -39.45 40.36 9.66
N LEU A 31 -38.43 39.61 9.40
CA LEU A 31 -38.36 38.69 8.29
C LEU A 31 -38.35 37.26 8.84
N LEU A 32 -39.44 36.58 8.51
CA LEU A 32 -39.67 35.15 8.72
C LEU A 32 -38.36 34.38 8.53
N GLY A 33 -37.96 33.65 9.57
CA GLY A 33 -36.73 32.85 9.58
C GLY A 33 -36.68 31.87 8.44
N MET A 34 -35.93 32.18 7.41
CA MET A 34 -35.38 31.14 6.57
C MET A 34 -34.39 30.35 7.45
N PRO A 35 -34.60 29.03 7.65
CA PRO A 35 -33.60 28.23 8.35
C PRO A 35 -32.33 28.35 7.53
N SER A 36 -31.29 28.94 8.12
CA SER A 36 -29.94 28.78 7.59
C SER A 36 -29.71 27.28 7.34
N PRO A 37 -29.23 26.84 6.19
CA PRO A 37 -28.92 25.45 6.00
C PRO A 37 -27.93 25.06 7.11
N ALA A 38 -28.45 24.34 8.12
CA ALA A 38 -27.64 23.76 9.15
C ALA A 38 -26.62 22.88 8.39
N PHE A 39 -25.38 23.29 8.32
CA PHE A 39 -24.30 22.44 7.80
C PHE A 39 -24.32 21.18 8.66
N ALA A 40 -24.94 20.12 8.15
CA ALA A 40 -24.99 18.84 8.83
C ALA A 40 -23.55 18.47 9.18
N LYS A 41 -23.26 18.25 10.48
CA LYS A 41 -21.93 17.89 10.96
C LYS A 41 -21.48 16.63 10.20
N LYS A 42 -20.41 16.76 9.45
CA LYS A 42 -19.86 15.62 8.71
C LYS A 42 -19.44 14.52 9.68
N LYS A 43 -19.69 13.27 9.32
CA LYS A 43 -19.20 12.11 10.06
C LYS A 43 -17.70 11.96 9.81
N GLU A 44 -16.92 12.07 10.87
CA GLU A 44 -15.47 11.88 10.80
C GLU A 44 -15.14 10.39 10.63
N ILE A 45 -14.28 10.11 9.67
CA ILE A 45 -13.76 8.77 9.33
C ILE A 45 -12.24 8.83 9.38
N THR A 46 -11.64 8.02 10.22
CA THR A 46 -10.17 7.92 10.28
C THR A 46 -9.66 6.77 9.43
N PHE A 47 -8.62 7.06 8.63
CA PHE A 47 -7.99 6.10 7.73
C PHE A 47 -6.55 5.82 8.17
N GLY A 48 -6.34 4.68 8.83
CA GLY A 48 -5.04 4.26 9.33
C GLY A 48 -4.04 3.93 8.22
N THR A 49 -2.85 4.51 8.30
CA THR A 49 -1.78 4.36 7.31
C THR A 49 -0.51 3.72 7.91
N ALA A 50 0.66 4.25 7.60
CA ALA A 50 1.95 3.85 8.17
C ALA A 50 2.76 5.10 8.52
N SER A 51 3.94 5.29 7.91
CA SER A 51 4.70 6.53 8.09
C SER A 51 4.03 7.71 7.35
N PRO A 52 4.23 8.95 7.82
CA PRO A 52 3.64 10.15 7.21
C PRO A 52 3.99 10.38 5.73
N VAL A 53 5.11 9.82 5.26
CA VAL A 53 5.61 9.97 3.88
C VAL A 53 5.62 8.65 3.10
N GLY A 54 5.00 7.61 3.64
CA GLY A 54 4.99 6.28 3.03
C GLY A 54 3.88 6.08 1.99
N GLY A 55 3.98 4.98 1.21
CA GLY A 55 2.99 4.64 0.20
C GLY A 55 1.56 4.51 0.76
N TYR A 56 1.38 3.98 1.97
CA TYR A 56 0.06 3.91 2.59
C TYR A 56 -0.57 5.31 2.81
N MET A 57 0.23 6.29 3.22
CA MET A 57 -0.24 7.66 3.42
C MET A 57 -0.66 8.28 2.08
N LEU A 58 0.17 8.16 1.05
CA LEU A 58 -0.13 8.68 -0.28
C LEU A 58 -1.42 8.07 -0.87
N LEU A 59 -1.58 6.75 -0.75
CA LEU A 59 -2.77 6.07 -1.22
C LEU A 59 -4.02 6.52 -0.45
N ALA A 60 -3.95 6.53 0.87
CA ALA A 60 -5.07 6.94 1.72
C ALA A 60 -5.46 8.41 1.50
N THR A 61 -4.48 9.30 1.25
CA THR A 61 -4.74 10.71 0.93
C THR A 61 -5.47 10.86 -0.39
N GLY A 62 -5.08 10.12 -1.43
CA GLY A 62 -5.79 10.11 -2.70
C GLY A 62 -7.24 9.63 -2.54
N ILE A 63 -7.45 8.51 -1.83
CA ILE A 63 -8.79 7.95 -1.56
C ILE A 63 -9.64 8.92 -0.73
N ALA A 64 -9.09 9.46 0.35
CA ALA A 64 -9.79 10.39 1.24
C ALA A 64 -10.28 11.63 0.49
N ARG A 65 -9.47 12.14 -0.44
CA ARG A 65 -9.84 13.28 -1.28
C ARG A 65 -11.13 13.00 -2.04
N PHE A 66 -11.25 11.86 -2.74
CA PHE A 66 -12.44 11.54 -3.54
C PHE A 66 -13.69 11.39 -2.67
N ILE A 67 -13.55 10.72 -1.53
CA ILE A 67 -14.68 10.56 -0.61
C ILE A 67 -15.11 11.92 -0.09
N ASN A 68 -14.18 12.78 0.31
CA ASN A 68 -14.49 14.11 0.85
C ASN A 68 -15.13 15.06 -0.18
N GLU A 69 -14.77 14.90 -1.46
CA GLU A 69 -15.33 15.70 -2.56
C GLU A 69 -16.67 15.17 -3.07
N GLN A 70 -16.90 13.85 -3.07
CA GLN A 70 -18.00 13.24 -3.79
C GLN A 70 -19.04 12.56 -2.92
N VAL A 71 -18.74 12.30 -1.63
CA VAL A 71 -19.68 11.66 -0.73
C VAL A 71 -20.09 12.64 0.38
N PRO A 72 -21.20 13.40 0.20
CA PRO A 72 -21.65 14.36 1.18
C PRO A 72 -21.87 13.73 2.56
N GLY A 73 -21.61 14.49 3.62
CA GLY A 73 -21.81 14.03 4.99
C GLY A 73 -20.64 13.28 5.61
N TYR A 74 -19.55 13.07 4.90
CA TYR A 74 -18.35 12.44 5.41
C TYR A 74 -17.10 13.33 5.31
N ASN A 75 -16.19 13.12 6.26
CA ASN A 75 -14.85 13.70 6.23
C ASN A 75 -13.83 12.60 6.57
N VAL A 76 -13.08 12.12 5.59
CA VAL A 76 -12.07 11.07 5.73
C VAL A 76 -10.71 11.70 5.95
N THR A 77 -10.04 11.34 7.04
CA THR A 77 -8.72 11.86 7.40
C THR A 77 -7.71 10.71 7.52
N PRO A 78 -6.68 10.66 6.65
CA PRO A 78 -5.57 9.73 6.80
C PRO A 78 -4.74 10.06 8.05
N VAL A 79 -4.43 9.03 8.84
CA VAL A 79 -3.65 9.17 10.08
C VAL A 79 -2.47 8.19 10.08
N PRO A 80 -1.28 8.61 10.51
CA PRO A 80 -0.13 7.71 10.61
C PRO A 80 -0.35 6.67 11.72
N GLU A 81 0.25 5.47 11.53
CA GLU A 81 0.25 4.38 12.50
C GLU A 81 1.66 3.82 12.66
N PRO A 82 2.33 4.06 13.79
CA PRO A 82 3.70 3.60 14.01
C PRO A 82 3.88 2.07 13.94
N ARG A 83 2.84 1.30 14.33
CA ARG A 83 2.83 -0.16 14.25
C ARG A 83 2.29 -0.68 12.91
N THR A 84 2.12 0.21 11.96
CA THR A 84 1.69 -0.06 10.58
C THR A 84 0.51 -1.04 10.47
N SER A 85 0.67 -2.14 9.74
CA SER A 85 -0.39 -3.14 9.51
C SER A 85 -1.03 -3.69 10.78
N VAL A 86 -0.24 -4.05 11.78
CA VAL A 86 -0.74 -4.64 13.05
C VAL A 86 -1.51 -3.59 13.86
N GLY A 87 -1.03 -2.34 13.87
CA GLY A 87 -1.71 -1.23 14.53
C GLY A 87 -3.05 -0.93 13.89
N ASN A 88 -3.11 -0.87 12.55
CA ASN A 88 -4.35 -0.61 11.81
C ASN A 88 -5.42 -1.69 12.04
N VAL A 89 -5.04 -2.97 11.98
CA VAL A 89 -5.95 -4.09 12.27
C VAL A 89 -6.53 -3.98 13.69
N ARG A 90 -5.70 -3.70 14.69
CA ARG A 90 -6.15 -3.52 16.08
C ARG A 90 -7.05 -2.31 16.26
N ALA A 91 -6.70 -1.19 15.62
CA ALA A 91 -7.46 0.05 15.74
C ALA A 91 -8.88 -0.09 15.15
N ILE A 92 -9.03 -0.77 14.00
CA ILE A 92 -10.35 -1.07 13.44
C ILE A 92 -11.15 -1.99 14.37
N HIS A 93 -10.54 -3.07 14.86
CA HIS A 93 -11.19 -3.99 15.81
C HIS A 93 -11.71 -3.27 17.06
N ARG A 94 -10.94 -2.33 17.61
CA ARG A 94 -11.31 -1.54 18.79
C ARG A 94 -12.25 -0.39 18.48
N LYS A 95 -12.66 -0.21 17.22
CA LYS A 95 -13.50 0.91 16.76
C LYS A 95 -12.83 2.29 16.95
N GLU A 96 -11.50 2.32 16.98
CA GLU A 96 -10.70 3.54 17.03
C GLU A 96 -10.50 4.14 15.63
N ARG A 97 -10.76 3.35 14.58
CA ARG A 97 -10.66 3.73 13.17
C ARG A 97 -11.69 2.97 12.34
N GLU A 98 -12.11 3.60 11.26
CA GLU A 98 -13.07 3.02 10.32
C GLU A 98 -12.40 2.36 9.12
N LEU A 99 -11.26 2.90 8.66
CA LEU A 99 -10.51 2.42 7.50
C LEU A 99 -9.04 2.19 7.86
N GLY A 100 -8.37 1.32 7.12
CA GLY A 100 -6.94 1.08 7.33
C GLY A 100 -6.28 0.28 6.20
N LEU A 101 -4.95 0.33 6.17
CA LEU A 101 -4.11 -0.42 5.24
C LEU A 101 -3.27 -1.45 6.00
N ALA A 102 -3.21 -2.68 5.48
CA ALA A 102 -2.33 -3.71 6.00
C ALA A 102 -1.90 -4.70 4.92
N THR A 103 -0.80 -5.42 5.14
CA THR A 103 -0.44 -6.56 4.29
C THR A 103 -1.44 -7.70 4.48
N ALA A 104 -1.76 -8.43 3.42
CA ALA A 104 -2.72 -9.52 3.45
C ALA A 104 -2.37 -10.58 4.51
N SER A 105 -1.08 -10.83 4.77
CA SER A 105 -0.63 -11.73 5.83
C SER A 105 -1.06 -11.29 7.23
N VAL A 106 -0.98 -10.00 7.53
CA VAL A 106 -1.40 -9.44 8.82
C VAL A 106 -2.92 -9.41 8.93
N VAL A 107 -3.61 -9.10 7.84
CA VAL A 107 -5.08 -9.15 7.74
C VAL A 107 -5.60 -10.56 8.02
N TYR A 108 -5.03 -11.57 7.33
CA TYR A 108 -5.35 -12.98 7.53
C TYR A 108 -5.12 -13.44 8.98
N ASN A 109 -3.95 -13.10 9.54
CA ASN A 109 -3.62 -13.45 10.91
C ASN A 109 -4.55 -12.76 11.92
N GLY A 110 -4.87 -11.50 11.71
CA GLY A 110 -5.79 -10.75 12.56
C GLY A 110 -7.19 -11.37 12.58
N PHE A 111 -7.76 -11.60 11.40
CA PHE A 111 -9.08 -12.20 11.26
C PHE A 111 -9.18 -13.58 11.89
N ASN A 112 -8.12 -14.39 11.79
CA ASN A 112 -8.06 -15.75 12.35
C ASN A 112 -7.53 -15.84 13.78
N GLY A 113 -7.19 -14.71 14.44
CA GLY A 113 -6.64 -14.71 15.80
C GLY A 113 -5.26 -15.34 15.91
N LYS A 114 -4.48 -15.37 14.82
CA LYS A 114 -3.10 -15.89 14.80
C LYS A 114 -2.10 -14.80 15.23
N LYS A 115 -0.93 -15.22 15.73
CA LYS A 115 0.15 -14.28 16.12
C LYS A 115 0.39 -13.23 15.02
N PRO A 116 0.57 -11.94 15.36
CA PRO A 116 0.79 -11.37 16.71
C PRO A 116 -0.51 -11.00 17.46
N PHE A 117 -1.67 -11.45 17.02
CA PHE A 117 -2.95 -11.22 17.68
C PHE A 117 -3.25 -12.34 18.67
N LYS A 118 -3.94 -12.00 19.78
CA LYS A 118 -4.35 -12.95 20.82
C LYS A 118 -5.75 -13.50 20.57
N GLU A 119 -6.54 -12.81 19.74
CA GLU A 119 -7.93 -13.12 19.44
C GLU A 119 -8.26 -12.70 17.99
N LYS A 120 -9.37 -13.21 17.46
CA LYS A 120 -9.91 -12.81 16.16
C LYS A 120 -10.25 -11.33 16.15
N GLN A 121 -9.79 -10.64 15.12
CA GLN A 121 -10.06 -9.22 14.95
C GLN A 121 -11.29 -9.00 14.06
N ASN A 122 -12.20 -8.13 14.51
CA ASN A 122 -13.42 -7.80 13.77
C ASN A 122 -13.11 -6.74 12.70
N ILE A 123 -12.74 -7.21 11.52
CA ILE A 123 -12.33 -6.42 10.37
C ILE A 123 -12.90 -7.01 9.09
N MET A 124 -13.09 -6.20 8.06
CA MET A 124 -13.47 -6.65 6.72
C MET A 124 -12.51 -6.11 5.67
N SER A 125 -12.36 -6.81 4.56
CA SER A 125 -11.68 -6.27 3.38
C SER A 125 -12.60 -5.26 2.68
N TRP A 126 -11.96 -4.26 2.09
CA TRP A 126 -12.63 -3.35 1.16
C TRP A 126 -12.20 -3.66 -0.27
N PHE A 127 -10.92 -3.48 -0.58
CA PHE A 127 -10.35 -3.85 -1.89
C PHE A 127 -8.86 -4.19 -1.80
N ALA A 128 -8.37 -4.89 -2.83
CA ALA A 128 -6.95 -5.14 -3.01
C ALA A 128 -6.25 -3.85 -3.48
N GLY A 129 -5.34 -3.34 -2.66
CA GLY A 129 -4.51 -2.19 -2.97
C GLY A 129 -3.35 -2.56 -3.91
N HIS A 130 -2.21 -1.88 -3.74
CA HIS A 130 -0.99 -2.28 -4.41
C HIS A 130 -0.44 -3.59 -3.82
N PHE A 131 0.54 -4.18 -4.48
CA PHE A 131 1.14 -5.45 -4.05
C PHE A 131 2.65 -5.32 -3.85
N ALA A 132 3.22 -6.30 -3.18
CA ALA A 132 4.65 -6.51 -3.12
C ALA A 132 4.98 -7.91 -3.65
N ILE A 133 6.18 -8.07 -4.19
CA ILE A 133 6.68 -9.34 -4.67
C ILE A 133 7.93 -9.75 -3.90
N TRP A 134 8.14 -11.04 -3.79
CA TRP A 134 9.42 -11.57 -3.38
C TRP A 134 10.43 -11.38 -4.52
N ASN A 135 11.49 -10.67 -4.23
CA ASN A 135 12.59 -10.41 -5.13
C ASN A 135 13.81 -11.16 -4.62
N LEU A 136 14.42 -11.97 -5.47
CA LEU A 136 15.75 -12.52 -5.25
C LEU A 136 16.65 -12.10 -6.42
N LEU A 137 17.62 -11.27 -6.12
CA LEU A 137 18.59 -10.75 -7.09
C LEU A 137 19.97 -11.29 -6.79
N ALA A 138 20.74 -11.65 -7.81
CA ALA A 138 22.09 -12.12 -7.68
C ALA A 138 23.03 -11.42 -8.66
N LEU A 139 24.26 -11.13 -8.24
CA LEU A 139 25.30 -10.70 -9.17
C LEU A 139 25.59 -11.83 -10.18
N GLU A 140 25.65 -11.52 -11.45
CA GLU A 140 25.98 -12.52 -12.48
C GLU A 140 27.36 -13.16 -12.22
N SER A 141 28.31 -12.39 -11.69
CA SER A 141 29.65 -12.86 -11.31
C SER A 141 29.65 -13.86 -10.15
N SER A 142 28.55 -14.00 -9.40
CA SER A 142 28.44 -14.98 -8.31
C SER A 142 28.16 -16.40 -8.78
N GLY A 143 27.72 -16.55 -10.05
CA GLY A 143 27.31 -17.83 -10.63
C GLY A 143 25.95 -18.35 -10.14
N ILE A 144 25.21 -17.61 -9.32
CA ILE A 144 23.89 -17.99 -8.81
C ILE A 144 22.85 -17.89 -9.93
N LYS A 145 22.18 -19.00 -10.24
CA LYS A 145 21.13 -19.11 -11.27
C LYS A 145 19.80 -19.60 -10.70
N THR A 146 19.85 -20.33 -9.59
CA THR A 146 18.68 -20.89 -8.89
C THR A 146 18.74 -20.56 -7.41
N VAL A 147 17.62 -20.77 -6.69
CA VAL A 147 17.57 -20.59 -5.23
C VAL A 147 18.54 -21.53 -4.51
N SER A 148 18.72 -22.75 -5.02
CA SER A 148 19.62 -23.75 -4.44
C SER A 148 21.11 -23.33 -4.53
N ASP A 149 21.48 -22.50 -5.48
CA ASP A 149 22.87 -22.00 -5.63
C ASP A 149 23.25 -20.97 -4.56
N LEU A 150 22.33 -20.60 -3.69
CA LEU A 150 22.61 -19.73 -2.52
C LEU A 150 23.51 -20.43 -1.49
N LYS A 151 23.63 -21.77 -1.51
CA LYS A 151 24.48 -22.51 -0.57
C LYS A 151 25.91 -21.98 -0.58
N GLY A 152 26.43 -21.65 0.60
CA GLY A 152 27.77 -21.10 0.81
C GLY A 152 27.98 -19.65 0.37
N LYS A 153 26.99 -18.99 -0.25
CA LYS A 153 27.04 -17.60 -0.73
C LYS A 153 26.73 -16.59 0.38
N ARG A 154 27.08 -15.32 0.16
CA ARG A 154 26.74 -14.19 1.02
C ARG A 154 25.41 -13.61 0.55
N VAL A 155 24.38 -13.68 1.37
CA VAL A 155 23.00 -13.30 0.99
C VAL A 155 22.43 -12.28 1.97
N ALA A 156 22.12 -11.08 1.50
CA ALA A 156 21.41 -10.10 2.31
C ALA A 156 19.93 -10.47 2.43
N VAL A 157 19.40 -10.55 3.65
CA VAL A 157 18.06 -11.10 3.94
C VAL A 157 17.22 -10.20 4.84
N GLY A 158 17.66 -8.99 5.14
CA GLY A 158 16.95 -8.02 5.99
C GLY A 158 17.49 -7.98 7.42
N THR A 159 17.15 -6.90 8.13
CA THR A 159 17.53 -6.75 9.53
C THR A 159 16.86 -7.81 10.41
N PRO A 160 17.48 -8.21 11.52
CA PRO A 160 16.97 -9.26 12.40
C PRO A 160 15.54 -9.01 12.85
N ARG A 161 14.67 -9.99 12.75
CA ARG A 161 13.25 -9.95 13.14
C ARG A 161 12.41 -8.95 12.37
N SER A 162 12.93 -8.34 11.31
CA SER A 162 12.12 -7.55 10.38
C SER A 162 11.14 -8.44 9.61
N THR A 163 10.11 -7.83 9.03
CA THR A 163 9.18 -8.54 8.13
C THR A 163 9.94 -9.22 7.00
N MET A 164 10.99 -8.58 6.48
CA MET A 164 11.82 -9.12 5.40
C MET A 164 12.60 -10.36 5.84
N ASP A 165 13.25 -10.33 7.00
CA ASP A 165 13.95 -11.49 7.58
C ASP A 165 12.99 -12.67 7.80
N VAL A 166 11.82 -12.42 8.40
CA VAL A 166 10.82 -13.47 8.68
C VAL A 166 10.27 -14.05 7.39
N LEU A 167 9.95 -13.22 6.39
CA LEU A 167 9.44 -13.68 5.10
C LEU A 167 10.51 -14.43 4.30
N ASN A 168 11.75 -13.95 4.29
CA ASN A 168 12.85 -14.64 3.63
C ASN A 168 13.10 -16.03 4.24
N LYS A 169 13.12 -16.14 5.57
CA LYS A 169 13.22 -17.44 6.26
C LYS A 169 12.11 -18.39 5.83
N ASN A 170 10.86 -17.91 5.87
CA ASN A 170 9.71 -18.74 5.55
C ASN A 170 9.71 -19.12 4.05
N LEU A 171 9.99 -18.18 3.14
CA LEU A 171 10.03 -18.44 1.71
C LEU A 171 11.18 -19.37 1.32
N LEU A 172 12.40 -19.10 1.79
CA LEU A 172 13.57 -19.93 1.47
C LEU A 172 13.46 -21.33 2.06
N LEU A 173 13.07 -21.45 3.32
CA LEU A 173 12.88 -22.75 3.98
C LEU A 173 11.77 -23.58 3.35
N LYS A 174 10.61 -22.93 3.09
CA LYS A 174 9.44 -23.63 2.57
C LYS A 174 9.58 -23.99 1.10
N SER A 175 10.17 -23.09 0.32
CA SER A 175 10.25 -23.30 -1.13
C SER A 175 11.37 -24.24 -1.56
N HIS A 176 12.54 -24.19 -0.91
CA HIS A 176 13.74 -24.90 -1.41
C HIS A 176 14.50 -25.69 -0.34
N GLY A 177 13.91 -25.82 0.85
CA GLY A 177 14.59 -26.55 1.94
C GLY A 177 15.89 -25.91 2.42
N LEU A 178 16.03 -24.57 2.24
CA LEU A 178 17.20 -23.83 2.70
C LEU A 178 16.96 -23.21 4.09
N SER A 179 18.01 -23.15 4.86
CA SER A 179 18.11 -22.44 6.13
C SER A 179 19.21 -21.39 6.11
N TYR A 180 19.23 -20.50 7.08
CA TYR A 180 20.34 -19.53 7.21
C TYR A 180 21.68 -20.20 7.56
N GLY A 181 21.70 -21.49 7.95
CA GLY A 181 22.91 -22.28 8.11
C GLY A 181 23.54 -22.76 6.79
N ASP A 182 22.78 -22.74 5.70
CA ASP A 182 23.25 -23.21 4.41
C ASP A 182 24.02 -22.14 3.61
N PHE A 183 23.96 -20.88 4.01
CA PHE A 183 24.64 -19.74 3.37
C PHE A 183 25.10 -18.73 4.44
N LYS A 184 25.78 -17.67 4.04
CA LYS A 184 26.22 -16.58 4.94
C LYS A 184 25.20 -15.45 4.92
N PRO A 185 24.29 -15.36 5.91
CA PRO A 185 23.26 -14.33 5.92
C PRO A 185 23.84 -12.98 6.35
N GLU A 186 23.60 -11.94 5.54
CA GLU A 186 23.85 -10.54 5.91
C GLU A 186 22.55 -9.91 6.39
N LEU A 187 22.50 -9.59 7.68
CA LEU A 187 21.30 -9.13 8.36
C LEU A 187 21.20 -7.60 8.36
N VAL A 188 21.14 -7.02 7.17
CA VAL A 188 21.14 -5.56 6.94
C VAL A 188 19.86 -5.07 6.25
N GLY A 189 19.61 -3.76 6.33
CA GLY A 189 18.47 -3.13 5.65
C GLY A 189 18.64 -3.09 4.12
N LEU A 190 17.53 -2.92 3.38
CA LEU A 190 17.53 -2.97 1.92
C LEU A 190 18.52 -1.97 1.27
N LYS A 191 18.58 -0.74 1.77
CA LYS A 191 19.47 0.30 1.24
C LYS A 191 20.94 -0.14 1.38
N GLU A 192 21.32 -0.64 2.54
CA GLU A 192 22.67 -1.13 2.81
C GLU A 192 22.98 -2.39 1.99
N ALA A 193 22.04 -3.33 1.91
CA ALA A 193 22.17 -4.53 1.10
C ALA A 193 22.46 -4.22 -0.38
N ILE A 194 21.80 -3.20 -0.96
CA ILE A 194 22.04 -2.73 -2.32
C ILE A 194 23.47 -2.16 -2.45
N SER A 195 23.94 -1.38 -1.46
CA SER A 195 25.31 -0.87 -1.44
C SER A 195 26.33 -2.00 -1.39
N LEU A 196 26.16 -2.95 -0.47
CA LEU A 196 27.02 -4.14 -0.35
C LEU A 196 27.04 -4.96 -1.63
N MET A 197 25.93 -5.08 -2.33
CA MET A 197 25.85 -5.77 -3.62
C MET A 197 26.58 -5.01 -4.73
N LYS A 198 26.46 -3.68 -4.75
CA LYS A 198 27.21 -2.79 -5.65
C LYS A 198 28.72 -2.97 -5.48
N ASP A 199 29.16 -3.10 -4.23
CA ASP A 199 30.58 -3.24 -3.84
C ASP A 199 31.05 -4.72 -3.84
N LYS A 200 30.19 -5.66 -4.25
CA LYS A 200 30.45 -7.11 -4.31
C LYS A 200 30.75 -7.74 -2.93
N HIS A 201 30.29 -7.13 -1.85
CA HIS A 201 30.37 -7.70 -0.50
C HIS A 201 29.30 -8.74 -0.23
N VAL A 202 28.18 -8.69 -0.96
CA VAL A 202 27.16 -9.75 -1.00
C VAL A 202 26.98 -10.26 -2.43
N ASP A 203 26.63 -11.54 -2.55
CA ASP A 203 26.45 -12.25 -3.82
C ASP A 203 25.02 -12.20 -4.30
N ALA A 204 24.07 -12.14 -3.35
CA ALA A 204 22.64 -12.06 -3.61
C ALA A 204 21.92 -11.21 -2.56
N LEU A 205 20.73 -10.76 -2.94
CA LEU A 205 19.85 -9.91 -2.14
C LEU A 205 18.42 -10.45 -2.24
N SER A 206 17.81 -10.84 -1.11
CA SER A 206 16.42 -11.30 -1.03
C SER A 206 15.58 -10.31 -0.23
N PHE A 207 14.46 -9.84 -0.80
CA PHE A 207 13.59 -8.84 -0.17
C PHE A 207 12.15 -8.90 -0.70
N ILE A 208 11.23 -8.28 0.03
CA ILE A 208 9.83 -8.09 -0.39
C ILE A 208 9.59 -6.60 -0.65
N ALA A 209 9.21 -6.25 -1.86
CA ALA A 209 8.83 -4.88 -2.22
C ALA A 209 8.01 -4.84 -3.51
N ALA A 210 7.29 -3.74 -3.72
CA ALA A 210 6.61 -3.46 -4.98
C ALA A 210 7.61 -3.06 -6.08
N PRO A 211 7.55 -3.64 -7.28
CA PRO A 211 8.32 -3.16 -8.42
C PRO A 211 7.64 -1.92 -9.06
N PRO A 212 8.40 -1.01 -9.73
CA PRO A 212 9.86 -0.96 -9.75
C PRO A 212 10.45 -0.25 -8.54
N LEU A 213 11.64 -0.66 -8.12
CA LEU A 213 12.45 0.07 -7.16
C LEU A 213 13.58 0.80 -7.89
N ALA A 214 13.64 2.12 -7.75
CA ALA A 214 14.68 2.94 -8.39
C ALA A 214 16.11 2.43 -8.08
N ALA A 215 16.35 2.07 -6.82
CA ALA A 215 17.64 1.55 -6.40
C ALA A 215 18.04 0.23 -7.08
N ILE A 216 17.09 -0.60 -7.50
CA ILE A 216 17.35 -1.81 -8.29
C ILE A 216 17.66 -1.45 -9.75
N SER A 217 16.94 -0.49 -10.32
CA SER A 217 17.24 0.02 -11.65
C SER A 217 18.65 0.63 -11.71
N GLU A 218 19.04 1.42 -10.70
CA GLU A 218 20.41 1.96 -10.57
C GLU A 218 21.47 0.85 -10.42
N LEU A 219 21.18 -0.18 -9.63
CA LEU A 219 22.06 -1.33 -9.46
C LEU A 219 22.26 -2.06 -10.80
N SER A 220 21.17 -2.37 -11.51
CA SER A 220 21.24 -3.09 -12.80
C SER A 220 21.90 -2.28 -13.91
N ALA A 221 21.84 -0.96 -13.87
CA ALA A 221 22.56 -0.08 -14.79
C ALA A 221 24.10 -0.12 -14.56
N SER A 222 24.56 -0.40 -13.32
CA SER A 222 25.97 -0.40 -12.95
C SER A 222 26.58 -1.79 -12.81
N ARG A 223 25.78 -2.84 -12.68
CA ARG A 223 26.18 -4.24 -12.48
C ARG A 223 25.30 -5.17 -13.30
N LYS A 224 25.87 -6.27 -13.78
CA LYS A 224 25.07 -7.38 -14.34
C LYS A 224 24.40 -8.13 -13.19
N VAL A 225 23.10 -8.01 -13.11
CA VAL A 225 22.25 -8.58 -12.04
C VAL A 225 21.24 -9.53 -12.66
N ARG A 226 21.07 -10.69 -12.06
CA ARG A 226 20.08 -11.71 -12.43
C ARG A 226 18.92 -11.70 -11.45
N PHE A 227 17.71 -11.77 -11.96
CA PHE A 227 16.52 -12.10 -11.16
C PHE A 227 16.41 -13.62 -11.05
N ILE A 228 16.40 -14.13 -9.82
CA ILE A 228 16.27 -15.56 -9.54
C ILE A 228 14.78 -15.82 -9.21
N THR A 229 14.17 -16.68 -9.99
CA THR A 229 12.77 -17.11 -9.78
C THR A 229 12.71 -18.31 -8.84
N ALA A 230 11.66 -18.39 -8.03
CA ALA A 230 11.37 -19.59 -7.26
C ALA A 230 10.76 -20.67 -8.18
N ASP A 231 10.97 -21.96 -7.85
CA ASP A 231 10.37 -23.04 -8.59
C ASP A 231 8.85 -23.05 -8.39
N LYS A 232 8.09 -23.36 -9.45
CA LYS A 232 6.61 -23.42 -9.38
C LYS A 232 6.09 -24.34 -8.27
N GLY A 233 6.68 -25.53 -8.12
CA GLY A 233 6.31 -26.47 -7.07
C GLY A 233 6.59 -25.92 -5.65
N ALA A 234 7.67 -25.16 -5.50
CA ALA A 234 8.01 -24.47 -4.25
C ALA A 234 7.02 -23.33 -3.95
N MET A 235 6.66 -22.53 -4.95
CA MET A 235 5.65 -21.46 -4.78
C MET A 235 4.28 -22.04 -4.40
N ALA A 236 3.86 -23.14 -5.06
CA ALA A 236 2.60 -23.81 -4.73
C ALA A 236 2.52 -24.28 -3.27
N LYS A 237 3.61 -24.84 -2.72
CA LYS A 237 3.69 -25.22 -1.31
C LYS A 237 3.56 -24.01 -0.37
N VAL A 238 4.22 -22.90 -0.70
CA VAL A 238 4.10 -21.66 0.09
C VAL A 238 2.66 -21.15 0.07
N ILE A 239 1.99 -21.14 -1.07
CA ILE A 239 0.60 -20.68 -1.22
C ILE A 239 -0.36 -21.57 -0.42
N GLN A 240 -0.16 -22.88 -0.47
CA GLN A 240 -0.98 -23.84 0.31
C GLN A 240 -0.90 -23.58 1.83
N GLU A 241 0.29 -23.28 2.36
CA GLU A 241 0.50 -23.03 3.78
C GLU A 241 0.16 -21.59 4.20
N ALA A 242 0.26 -20.66 3.27
CA ALA A 242 0.10 -19.23 3.48
C ALA A 242 -0.76 -18.60 2.37
N PRO A 243 -2.10 -18.76 2.44
CA PRO A 243 -3.03 -18.43 1.36
C PRO A 243 -3.15 -16.91 1.05
N PHE A 244 -2.41 -16.10 1.76
CA PHE A 244 -2.26 -14.66 1.48
C PHE A 244 -1.16 -14.36 0.45
N TYR A 245 -0.38 -15.35 0.02
CA TYR A 245 0.48 -15.28 -1.15
C TYR A 245 -0.24 -15.83 -2.37
N TYR A 246 0.16 -15.35 -3.55
CA TYR A 246 -0.32 -15.87 -4.83
C TYR A 246 0.80 -15.78 -5.87
N GLU A 247 0.74 -16.65 -6.87
CA GLU A 247 1.63 -16.58 -8.02
C GLU A 247 1.19 -15.45 -8.95
N TRP A 248 2.14 -14.64 -9.36
CA TRP A 248 1.95 -13.59 -10.34
C TRP A 248 3.15 -13.59 -11.31
N ALA A 249 2.96 -13.07 -12.52
CA ALA A 249 4.05 -12.94 -13.47
C ALA A 249 4.00 -11.57 -14.14
N PHE A 250 5.16 -11.03 -14.43
CA PHE A 250 5.25 -9.76 -15.16
C PHE A 250 6.28 -9.85 -16.28
N PRO A 251 6.07 -9.12 -17.39
CA PRO A 251 7.06 -8.99 -18.44
C PRO A 251 8.31 -8.27 -17.92
N LYS A 252 9.50 -8.81 -18.17
CA LYS A 252 10.78 -8.24 -17.73
C LYS A 252 10.87 -6.73 -18.02
N ASN A 253 10.51 -6.33 -19.23
CA ASN A 253 10.60 -4.96 -19.70
C ASN A 253 9.61 -3.98 -19.01
N SER A 254 8.63 -4.50 -18.28
CA SER A 254 7.66 -3.65 -17.56
C SER A 254 8.28 -2.90 -16.38
N TYR A 255 9.25 -3.52 -15.69
CA TYR A 255 9.81 -2.95 -14.46
C TYR A 255 11.34 -2.88 -14.46
N TYR A 256 12.04 -3.90 -14.98
CA TYR A 256 13.49 -4.05 -14.88
C TYR A 256 14.09 -4.57 -16.18
N PRO A 257 14.15 -3.74 -17.25
CA PRO A 257 14.64 -4.17 -18.56
C PRO A 257 16.10 -4.66 -18.56
N ASP A 258 16.92 -4.11 -17.66
CA ASP A 258 18.38 -4.39 -17.61
C ASP A 258 18.72 -5.63 -16.80
N LEU A 259 17.75 -6.27 -16.12
CA LEU A 259 18.01 -7.52 -15.40
C LEU A 259 18.14 -8.70 -16.36
N ILE A 260 19.06 -9.62 -16.02
CA ILE A 260 19.13 -10.94 -16.66
C ILE A 260 17.97 -11.77 -16.07
N ALA A 261 16.94 -11.99 -16.87
CA ALA A 261 15.72 -12.70 -16.48
C ALA A 261 15.01 -13.26 -17.71
N PRO A 262 14.10 -14.25 -17.54
CA PRO A 262 13.19 -14.66 -18.61
C PRO A 262 12.25 -13.53 -19.00
N ASP A 263 11.66 -13.57 -20.20
CA ASP A 263 10.75 -12.53 -20.70
C ASP A 263 9.51 -12.35 -19.81
N SER A 264 9.02 -13.43 -19.23
CA SER A 264 7.99 -13.42 -18.18
C SER A 264 8.59 -13.92 -16.86
N ILE A 265 8.54 -13.10 -15.83
CA ILE A 265 9.16 -13.39 -14.53
C ILE A 265 8.06 -13.85 -13.57
N PRO A 266 7.97 -15.16 -13.26
CA PRO A 266 7.05 -15.66 -12.24
C PRO A 266 7.58 -15.32 -10.84
N VAL A 267 6.69 -14.81 -9.99
CA VAL A 267 7.02 -14.37 -8.63
C VAL A 267 5.93 -14.75 -7.64
N LEU A 268 6.29 -14.85 -6.39
CA LEU A 268 5.36 -14.90 -5.28
C LEU A 268 4.99 -13.46 -4.89
N ALA A 269 3.69 -13.16 -4.91
CA ALA A 269 3.15 -11.84 -4.61
C ALA A 269 2.28 -11.86 -3.36
N VAL A 270 2.14 -10.71 -2.72
CA VAL A 270 1.26 -10.46 -1.58
C VAL A 270 0.61 -9.09 -1.71
N ASN A 271 -0.71 -9.01 -1.53
CA ASN A 271 -1.42 -7.74 -1.58
C ASN A 271 -1.24 -6.93 -0.29
N HIS A 272 -1.28 -5.62 -0.45
CA HIS A 272 -1.68 -4.71 0.60
C HIS A 272 -3.19 -4.53 0.49
N VAL A 273 -3.91 -4.79 1.57
CA VAL A 273 -5.37 -4.75 1.61
C VAL A 273 -5.82 -3.44 2.23
N VAL A 274 -6.76 -2.77 1.58
CA VAL A 274 -7.53 -1.70 2.23
C VAL A 274 -8.65 -2.37 2.98
N MET A 275 -8.69 -2.13 4.30
CA MET A 275 -9.66 -2.71 5.23
C MET A 275 -10.65 -1.66 5.68
N CYS A 276 -11.80 -2.13 6.13
CA CYS A 276 -12.82 -1.29 6.75
C CYS A 276 -13.41 -1.94 8.01
N SER A 277 -14.04 -1.10 8.81
CA SER A 277 -14.83 -1.52 9.96
C SER A 277 -16.14 -2.16 9.48
N PRO A 278 -16.53 -3.32 10.02
CA PRO A 278 -17.86 -3.91 9.75
C PRO A 278 -19.02 -3.03 10.24
N ALA A 279 -18.76 -2.01 11.06
CA ALA A 279 -19.78 -1.08 11.55
C ALA A 279 -20.16 0.03 10.56
N LEU A 280 -19.43 0.17 9.45
CA LEU A 280 -19.86 1.04 8.36
C LEU A 280 -21.09 0.42 7.67
N SER A 281 -22.05 1.26 7.27
CA SER A 281 -23.23 0.75 6.57
C SER A 281 -22.89 0.32 5.13
N ASP A 282 -23.68 -0.59 4.58
CA ASP A 282 -23.53 -1.05 3.20
C ASP A 282 -23.63 0.13 2.22
N GLU A 283 -24.57 1.06 2.44
CA GLU A 283 -24.70 2.27 1.64
C GLU A 283 -23.42 3.13 1.68
N THR A 284 -22.86 3.35 2.88
CA THR A 284 -21.61 4.12 3.04
C THR A 284 -20.48 3.48 2.25
N MET A 285 -20.30 2.17 2.38
CA MET A 285 -19.20 1.46 1.70
C MET A 285 -19.43 1.34 0.19
N TYR A 286 -20.69 1.24 -0.25
CA TYR A 286 -21.01 1.34 -1.67
C TYR A 286 -20.60 2.70 -2.25
N GLN A 287 -21.01 3.81 -1.61
CA GLN A 287 -20.67 5.16 -2.06
C GLN A 287 -19.16 5.42 -2.03
N PHE A 288 -18.46 4.95 -1.00
CA PHE A 288 -16.99 5.05 -0.91
C PHE A 288 -16.31 4.27 -2.03
N THR A 289 -16.80 3.06 -2.30
CA THR A 289 -16.24 2.21 -3.38
C THR A 289 -16.44 2.87 -4.73
N LYS A 290 -17.64 3.40 -4.98
CA LYS A 290 -17.96 4.15 -6.20
C LYS A 290 -17.05 5.36 -6.37
N ALA A 291 -16.94 6.21 -5.35
CA ALA A 291 -16.11 7.42 -5.39
C ALA A 291 -14.63 7.09 -5.69
N VAL A 292 -14.11 5.99 -5.14
CA VAL A 292 -12.72 5.56 -5.39
C VAL A 292 -12.53 5.08 -6.82
N PHE A 293 -13.35 4.14 -7.30
CA PHE A 293 -13.10 3.49 -8.59
C PHE A 293 -13.54 4.32 -9.80
N GLU A 294 -14.45 5.26 -9.62
CA GLU A 294 -14.76 6.25 -10.67
C GLU A 294 -13.66 7.32 -10.84
N ASN A 295 -12.71 7.42 -9.89
CA ASN A 295 -11.60 8.38 -9.92
C ASN A 295 -10.23 7.71 -9.81
N ILE A 296 -10.13 6.41 -10.03
CA ILE A 296 -8.91 5.64 -9.77
C ILE A 296 -7.70 6.10 -10.58
N GLU A 297 -7.92 6.68 -11.76
CA GLU A 297 -6.85 7.19 -12.63
C GLU A 297 -6.01 8.30 -11.96
N ILE A 298 -6.62 9.08 -11.06
CA ILE A 298 -5.89 10.10 -10.29
C ILE A 298 -4.95 9.42 -9.28
N VAL A 299 -5.37 8.30 -8.67
CA VAL A 299 -4.50 7.47 -7.80
C VAL A 299 -3.32 6.91 -8.60
N HIS A 300 -3.56 6.48 -9.84
CA HIS A 300 -2.51 5.99 -10.74
C HIS A 300 -1.44 7.06 -11.03
N GLY A 301 -1.81 8.34 -11.04
CA GLY A 301 -0.89 9.46 -11.21
C GLY A 301 0.01 9.72 -10.00
N ILE A 302 -0.34 9.25 -8.80
CA ILE A 302 0.44 9.49 -7.57
C ILE A 302 1.73 8.65 -7.56
N ARG A 303 1.61 7.36 -7.94
CA ARG A 303 2.75 6.43 -7.96
C ARG A 303 2.54 5.36 -9.04
N ARG A 304 3.65 4.97 -9.69
CA ARG A 304 3.61 3.98 -10.77
C ARG A 304 3.05 2.62 -10.33
N ASP A 305 3.36 2.16 -9.12
CA ASP A 305 2.90 0.90 -8.56
C ASP A 305 1.41 0.91 -8.19
N TYR A 306 0.74 2.08 -8.14
CA TYR A 306 -0.71 2.16 -7.94
C TYR A 306 -1.52 1.87 -9.21
N LYS A 307 -0.90 1.86 -10.40
CA LYS A 307 -1.58 1.47 -11.66
C LYS A 307 -2.17 0.06 -11.62
N ILE A 308 -1.70 -0.78 -10.69
CA ILE A 308 -2.24 -2.11 -10.46
C ILE A 308 -3.58 -2.10 -9.72
N ILE A 309 -3.93 -1.01 -9.04
CA ILE A 309 -5.20 -0.87 -8.32
C ILE A 309 -6.27 -0.54 -9.36
N THR A 310 -6.98 -1.55 -9.81
CA THR A 310 -8.07 -1.41 -10.80
C THR A 310 -9.33 -2.07 -10.26
N LEU A 311 -10.48 -1.67 -10.80
CA LEU A 311 -11.77 -2.24 -10.40
C LEU A 311 -11.79 -3.76 -10.60
N ASN A 312 -11.28 -4.27 -11.72
CA ASN A 312 -11.22 -5.70 -12.03
C ASN A 312 -10.35 -6.49 -11.05
N ARG A 313 -9.39 -5.85 -10.41
CA ARG A 313 -8.52 -6.48 -9.41
C ARG A 313 -8.97 -6.25 -7.97
N ALA A 314 -9.88 -5.32 -7.76
CA ALA A 314 -10.32 -4.92 -6.43
C ALA A 314 -10.75 -6.10 -5.53
N PRO A 315 -11.53 -7.09 -6.01
CA PRO A 315 -11.92 -8.25 -5.20
C PRO A 315 -10.88 -9.36 -5.14
N ASN A 316 -9.77 -9.29 -5.92
CA ASN A 316 -8.86 -10.42 -6.09
C ASN A 316 -7.81 -10.52 -4.98
N GLY A 317 -7.57 -11.73 -4.48
CA GLY A 317 -6.54 -11.99 -3.46
C GLY A 317 -6.86 -11.38 -2.10
N LEU A 318 -8.14 -11.09 -1.82
CA LEU A 318 -8.65 -10.77 -0.50
C LEU A 318 -8.76 -12.05 0.32
N VAL A 319 -8.24 -12.04 1.54
CA VAL A 319 -8.04 -13.24 2.38
C VAL A 319 -9.03 -13.33 3.54
N ILE A 320 -9.94 -12.37 3.64
CA ILE A 320 -11.04 -12.29 4.60
C ILE A 320 -12.30 -11.76 3.89
N PRO A 321 -13.49 -11.90 4.47
CA PRO A 321 -14.72 -11.41 3.85
C PRO A 321 -14.64 -9.94 3.47
N THR A 322 -15.15 -9.63 2.29
CA THR A 322 -15.29 -8.26 1.76
C THR A 322 -16.58 -7.64 2.27
N HIS A 323 -16.57 -6.34 2.54
CA HIS A 323 -17.73 -5.61 3.03
C HIS A 323 -18.90 -5.68 2.02
N PRO A 324 -20.15 -5.95 2.46
CA PRO A 324 -21.31 -6.13 1.56
C PRO A 324 -21.54 -4.95 0.63
N GLY A 325 -21.40 -3.71 1.10
CA GLY A 325 -21.54 -2.52 0.25
C GLY A 325 -20.49 -2.43 -0.87
N ALA A 326 -19.27 -2.88 -0.64
CA ALA A 326 -18.28 -2.98 -1.70
C ALA A 326 -18.61 -4.11 -2.70
N ILE A 327 -19.08 -5.26 -2.20
CA ILE A 327 -19.55 -6.38 -3.03
C ILE A 327 -20.70 -5.93 -3.95
N GLN A 328 -21.63 -5.15 -3.43
CA GLN A 328 -22.75 -4.60 -4.22
C GLN A 328 -22.24 -3.81 -5.42
N TYR A 329 -21.30 -2.90 -5.22
CA TYR A 329 -20.70 -2.14 -6.32
C TYR A 329 -19.94 -3.04 -7.30
N TYR A 330 -19.18 -4.01 -6.82
CA TYR A 330 -18.44 -4.94 -7.69
C TYR A 330 -19.36 -5.77 -8.57
N LYS A 331 -20.49 -6.24 -8.03
CA LYS A 331 -21.52 -6.98 -8.80
C LYS A 331 -22.19 -6.08 -9.84
N GLU A 332 -22.53 -4.83 -9.48
CA GLU A 332 -23.09 -3.85 -10.43
C GLU A 332 -22.16 -3.62 -11.63
N LYS A 333 -20.85 -3.58 -11.39
CA LYS A 333 -19.84 -3.39 -12.44
C LYS A 333 -19.37 -4.68 -13.13
N GLY A 334 -19.92 -5.83 -12.75
CA GLY A 334 -19.64 -7.12 -13.39
C GLY A 334 -18.23 -7.66 -13.14
N VAL A 335 -17.62 -7.33 -11.98
CA VAL A 335 -16.28 -7.80 -11.59
C VAL A 335 -16.32 -8.87 -10.49
N LEU A 336 -17.51 -9.22 -10.02
CA LEU A 336 -17.85 -10.35 -9.15
C LEU A 336 -19.07 -11.10 -9.70
#